data_9a4ed1010c3e62b08d8e1802fe6829f9
#
_entry.id   9a4ed1010c3e62b08d8e1802fe6829f9
#
_cell.length_a   1.000
_cell.length_b   1.000
_cell.length_c   1.000
_cell.angle_alpha   90.00
_cell.angle_beta   90.00
_cell.angle_gamma   90.00
#
_symmetry.space_group_name_H-M   'P 1'
#
loop_
_entity.id
_entity.type
_entity.pdbx_description
1 polymer ?
#
loop_
_entity_poly.entity_id
_entity_poly.type
_entity_poly.pdbx_seq_one_letter_code
_entity_poly.pdbx_strand_id
1 'polypeptide(L)'
;MIRKKISLSIYEMTVIAMMIAIIVILGAVPGIPVGVIPVPIVLQNMGIIIAGELLGPRLGTFAVWLFLFLVVLGLPLLSGGRGGMVTILGPTGGYIFAWLFVPLLIGFSLKLSWHYGMTQGITEFLIVWLWGVIFVEGVGAIWLANQLHTTLISALASNVLFVFGDTIKALIAVSITRRLRHIKVFC
;
A
#
# COMPACT_ATOMS: atom_id res chain seq x y z
N MET A 1 9.85 8.42 35.82
CA MET A 1 9.67 8.08 34.37
C MET A 1 8.19 7.84 34.11
N ILE A 2 7.44 8.83 33.66
CA ILE A 2 6.01 8.71 33.38
C ILE A 2 5.86 7.96 32.06
N ARG A 3 5.42 6.70 32.10
CA ARG A 3 5.02 5.93 30.91
C ARG A 3 3.84 6.69 30.26
N LYS A 4 4.12 7.43 29.18
CA LYS A 4 3.08 8.02 28.33
C LYS A 4 2.26 6.84 27.79
N LYS A 5 1.06 6.62 28.36
CA LYS A 5 0.11 5.63 27.83
C LYS A 5 -0.12 5.95 26.36
N ILE A 6 0.28 5.05 25.48
CA ILE A 6 -0.05 5.13 24.04
C ILE A 6 -1.53 4.71 23.94
N SER A 7 -2.41 5.66 24.25
CA SER A 7 -3.83 5.49 23.97
C SER A 7 -4.14 6.19 22.66
N LEU A 8 -4.64 5.43 21.68
CA LEU A 8 -5.23 6.01 20.48
C LEU A 8 -6.47 6.79 20.89
N SER A 9 -6.62 8.00 20.38
CA SER A 9 -7.85 8.78 20.56
C SER A 9 -8.99 8.13 19.76
N ILE A 10 -10.23 8.41 20.14
CA ILE A 10 -11.42 7.94 19.39
C ILE A 10 -11.33 8.37 17.93
N TYR A 11 -10.87 9.59 17.69
CA TYR A 11 -10.64 10.11 16.36
C TYR A 11 -9.62 9.26 15.56
N GLU A 12 -8.45 8.96 16.13
CA GLU A 12 -7.43 8.13 15.47
C GLU A 12 -7.97 6.72 15.15
N MET A 13 -8.73 6.13 16.06
CA MET A 13 -9.37 4.82 15.82
C MET A 13 -10.38 4.88 14.68
N THR A 14 -11.20 5.94 14.63
CA THR A 14 -12.19 6.12 13.55
C THR A 14 -11.50 6.25 12.18
N VAL A 15 -10.46 7.06 12.09
CA VAL A 15 -9.73 7.28 10.83
C VAL A 15 -9.01 6.01 10.37
N ILE A 16 -8.43 5.23 11.30
CA ILE A 16 -7.85 3.92 11.00
C ILE A 16 -8.92 2.97 10.47
N ALA A 17 -10.07 2.86 11.13
CA ALA A 17 -11.15 1.99 10.71
C ALA A 17 -11.70 2.37 9.32
N MET A 18 -11.87 3.67 9.05
CA MET A 18 -12.28 4.16 7.73
C MET A 18 -11.26 3.80 6.65
N MET A 19 -9.96 3.93 6.93
CA MET A 19 -8.91 3.56 5.97
C MET A 19 -8.92 2.07 5.67
N ILE A 20 -9.07 1.22 6.70
CA ILE A 20 -9.20 -0.23 6.51
C ILE A 20 -10.43 -0.54 5.65
N ALA A 21 -11.57 0.10 5.91
CA ALA A 21 -12.77 -0.08 5.10
C ALA A 21 -12.53 0.31 3.61
N ILE A 22 -11.84 1.41 3.35
CA ILE A 22 -11.46 1.82 1.98
C ILE A 22 -10.60 0.74 1.32
N ILE A 23 -9.56 0.22 2.01
CA ILE A 23 -8.69 -0.83 1.49
C ILE A 23 -9.50 -2.09 1.17
N VAL A 24 -10.45 -2.47 2.04
CA VAL A 24 -11.33 -3.63 1.83
C VAL A 24 -12.26 -3.42 0.63
N ILE A 25 -12.87 -2.24 0.51
CA ILE A 25 -13.73 -1.89 -0.64
C ILE A 25 -12.95 -1.97 -1.96
N LEU A 26 -11.73 -1.46 -2.00
CA LEU A 26 -10.86 -1.58 -3.17
C LEU A 26 -10.48 -3.05 -3.46
N GLY A 27 -10.42 -3.90 -2.44
CA GLY A 27 -10.23 -5.33 -2.56
C GLY A 27 -11.46 -6.09 -3.05
N ALA A 28 -12.65 -5.57 -2.84
CA ALA A 28 -13.88 -6.16 -3.36
C ALA A 28 -13.96 -6.11 -4.90
N VAL A 29 -13.20 -5.19 -5.52
CA VAL A 29 -13.06 -5.17 -6.98
C VAL A 29 -12.15 -6.33 -7.40
N PRO A 30 -12.63 -7.23 -8.29
CA PRO A 30 -11.80 -8.34 -8.77
C PRO A 30 -10.51 -7.84 -9.41
N GLY A 31 -9.40 -8.47 -9.08
CA GLY A 31 -8.12 -8.16 -9.73
C GLY A 31 -8.14 -8.59 -11.20
N ILE A 32 -7.47 -7.83 -12.03
CA ILE A 32 -7.33 -8.11 -13.47
C ILE A 32 -6.20 -9.13 -13.65
N PRO A 33 -6.48 -10.36 -14.14
CA PRO A 33 -5.44 -11.35 -14.40
C PRO A 33 -4.55 -10.89 -15.57
N VAL A 34 -3.25 -11.12 -15.45
CA VAL A 34 -2.27 -10.70 -16.46
C VAL A 34 -1.60 -11.94 -17.04
N GLY A 35 -2.13 -12.42 -18.15
CA GLY A 35 -1.57 -13.55 -18.90
C GLY A 35 -1.33 -14.78 -18.03
N VAL A 36 -0.10 -15.30 -18.06
CA VAL A 36 0.32 -16.50 -17.30
C VAL A 36 0.86 -16.20 -15.91
N ILE A 37 0.88 -14.93 -15.49
CA ILE A 37 1.42 -14.53 -14.19
C ILE A 37 0.34 -14.82 -13.12
N PRO A 38 0.67 -15.57 -12.05
CA PRO A 38 -0.31 -15.92 -11.01
C PRO A 38 -0.61 -14.75 -10.03
N VAL A 39 -0.26 -13.54 -10.40
CA VAL A 39 -0.49 -12.30 -9.63
C VAL A 39 -1.41 -11.38 -10.43
N PRO A 40 -2.59 -11.00 -9.92
CA PRO A 40 -3.48 -10.06 -10.61
C PRO A 40 -3.10 -8.60 -10.31
N ILE A 41 -3.43 -7.69 -11.21
CA ILE A 41 -3.42 -6.25 -10.93
C ILE A 41 -4.60 -5.94 -10.01
N VAL A 42 -4.34 -5.39 -8.82
CA VAL A 42 -5.37 -5.12 -7.81
C VAL A 42 -5.45 -3.62 -7.50
N LEU A 43 -6.64 -3.13 -7.18
CA LEU A 43 -6.82 -1.72 -6.76
C LEU A 43 -6.39 -1.46 -5.31
N GLN A 44 -6.24 -2.50 -4.50
CA GLN A 44 -5.89 -2.37 -3.07
C GLN A 44 -4.57 -1.63 -2.84
N ASN A 45 -3.59 -1.77 -3.75
CA ASN A 45 -2.32 -1.05 -3.67
C ASN A 45 -2.54 0.48 -3.59
N MET A 46 -3.52 1.02 -4.31
CA MET A 46 -3.89 2.43 -4.23
C MET A 46 -4.35 2.82 -2.81
N GLY A 47 -5.12 1.96 -2.14
CA GLY A 47 -5.54 2.18 -0.75
C GLY A 47 -4.37 2.20 0.24
N ILE A 48 -3.37 1.34 0.03
CA ILE A 48 -2.13 1.31 0.82
C ILE A 48 -1.32 2.61 0.65
N ILE A 49 -1.23 3.12 -0.59
CA ILE A 49 -0.59 4.40 -0.91
C ILE A 49 -1.33 5.55 -0.19
N ILE A 50 -2.66 5.62 -0.34
CA ILE A 50 -3.50 6.65 0.30
C ILE A 50 -3.33 6.63 1.82
N ALA A 51 -3.21 5.46 2.44
CA ALA A 51 -2.96 5.34 3.88
C ALA A 51 -1.66 6.05 4.29
N GLY A 52 -0.57 5.88 3.54
CA GLY A 52 0.70 6.54 3.80
C GLY A 52 0.65 8.06 3.58
N GLU A 53 0.01 8.50 2.50
CA GLU A 53 -0.09 9.91 2.14
C GLU A 53 -1.01 10.71 3.08
N LEU A 54 -2.17 10.16 3.42
CA LEU A 54 -3.23 10.88 4.14
C LEU A 54 -3.05 10.78 5.66
N LEU A 55 -2.79 9.58 6.18
CA LEU A 55 -2.66 9.33 7.61
C LEU A 55 -1.22 9.46 8.12
N GLY A 56 -0.25 9.50 7.19
CA GLY A 56 1.15 9.59 7.53
C GLY A 56 1.76 8.30 8.09
N PRO A 57 3.03 8.36 8.53
CA PRO A 57 3.81 7.15 8.80
C PRO A 57 3.33 6.35 10.02
N ARG A 58 2.69 6.97 11.01
CA ARG A 58 2.23 6.27 12.23
C ARG A 58 0.86 5.61 12.02
N LEU A 59 -0.16 6.41 11.72
CA LEU A 59 -1.54 5.90 11.63
C LEU A 59 -1.76 5.09 10.35
N GLY A 60 -1.16 5.50 9.22
CA GLY A 60 -1.23 4.77 7.97
C GLY A 60 -0.59 3.38 8.06
N THR A 61 0.59 3.29 8.69
CA THR A 61 1.26 2.01 8.92
C THR A 61 0.43 1.13 9.85
N PHE A 62 -0.12 1.69 10.93
CA PHE A 62 -0.95 0.93 11.85
C PHE A 62 -2.23 0.41 11.18
N ALA A 63 -2.88 1.23 10.34
CA ALA A 63 -4.06 0.81 9.57
C ALA A 63 -3.74 -0.38 8.64
N VAL A 64 -2.64 -0.30 7.90
CA VAL A 64 -2.24 -1.38 6.97
C VAL A 64 -1.81 -2.64 7.73
N TRP A 65 -1.09 -2.51 8.84
CA TRP A 65 -0.72 -3.66 9.67
C TRP A 65 -1.94 -4.35 10.26
N LEU A 66 -2.91 -3.58 10.76
CA LEU A 66 -4.15 -4.13 11.29
C LEU A 66 -4.97 -4.81 10.18
N PHE A 67 -5.05 -4.20 8.99
CA PHE A 67 -5.68 -4.81 7.82
C PHE A 67 -5.01 -6.16 7.47
N LEU A 68 -3.68 -6.20 7.36
CA LEU A 68 -2.95 -7.43 7.04
C LEU A 68 -3.03 -8.46 8.15
N PHE A 69 -3.09 -8.04 9.41
CA PHE A 69 -3.34 -8.94 10.54
C PHE A 69 -4.69 -9.65 10.40
N LEU A 70 -5.75 -8.92 10.02
CA LEU A 70 -7.07 -9.51 9.76
C LEU A 70 -7.02 -10.50 8.58
N VAL A 71 -6.25 -10.18 7.54
CA VAL A 71 -6.00 -11.09 6.41
C VAL A 71 -5.32 -12.39 6.88
N VAL A 72 -4.28 -12.28 7.74
CA VAL A 72 -3.56 -13.44 8.31
C VAL A 72 -4.50 -14.34 9.10
N LEU A 73 -5.44 -13.75 9.85
CA LEU A 73 -6.46 -14.50 10.61
C LEU A 73 -7.47 -15.25 9.72
N GLY A 74 -7.36 -15.10 8.39
CA GLY A 74 -8.19 -15.83 7.44
C GLY A 74 -9.39 -15.04 6.88
N LEU A 75 -9.56 -13.75 7.25
CA LEU A 75 -10.65 -12.97 6.68
C LEU A 75 -10.40 -12.75 5.16
N PRO A 76 -11.44 -12.92 4.31
CA PRO A 76 -11.33 -12.84 2.87
C PRO A 76 -11.31 -11.37 2.38
N LEU A 77 -10.33 -10.58 2.83
CA LEU A 77 -10.26 -9.14 2.62
C LEU A 77 -9.39 -8.74 1.43
N LEU A 78 -8.63 -9.68 0.86
CA LEU A 78 -7.83 -9.43 -0.34
C LEU A 78 -8.68 -9.58 -1.61
N SER A 79 -8.18 -9.01 -2.71
CA SER A 79 -8.84 -9.05 -4.00
C SER A 79 -9.22 -10.48 -4.42
N GLY A 80 -10.46 -10.64 -4.89
CA GLY A 80 -11.04 -11.94 -5.22
C GLY A 80 -11.46 -12.76 -3.99
N GLY A 81 -11.69 -12.13 -2.84
CA GLY A 81 -12.12 -12.82 -1.61
C GLY A 81 -11.05 -13.71 -0.99
N ARG A 82 -9.78 -13.45 -1.29
CA ARG A 82 -8.66 -14.22 -0.75
C ARG A 82 -8.25 -13.75 0.63
N GLY A 83 -7.66 -14.64 1.40
CA GLY A 83 -7.15 -14.35 2.75
C GLY A 83 -6.40 -15.56 3.31
N GLY A 84 -5.94 -15.43 4.55
CA GLY A 84 -5.18 -16.46 5.26
C GLY A 84 -3.71 -16.55 4.86
N MET A 85 -2.97 -17.31 5.66
CA MET A 85 -1.53 -17.52 5.47
C MET A 85 -1.17 -18.10 4.09
N VAL A 86 -2.04 -18.90 3.50
CA VAL A 86 -1.82 -19.50 2.17
C VAL A 86 -1.64 -18.41 1.10
N THR A 87 -2.41 -17.32 1.17
CA THR A 87 -2.26 -16.21 0.22
C THR A 87 -0.96 -15.44 0.45
N ILE A 88 -0.54 -15.28 1.70
CA ILE A 88 0.70 -14.58 2.06
C ILE A 88 1.95 -15.39 1.69
N LEU A 89 1.89 -16.70 1.83
CA LEU A 89 2.99 -17.60 1.46
C LEU A 89 3.01 -17.92 -0.04
N GLY A 90 1.97 -17.58 -0.78
CA GLY A 90 1.87 -17.79 -2.22
C GLY A 90 2.61 -16.74 -3.07
N PRO A 91 2.43 -16.78 -4.40
CA PRO A 91 3.13 -15.89 -5.35
C PRO A 91 2.93 -14.39 -5.11
N THR A 92 1.81 -13.99 -4.52
CA THR A 92 1.50 -12.59 -4.18
C THR A 92 2.14 -12.11 -2.88
N GLY A 93 2.77 -13.00 -2.11
CA GLY A 93 3.26 -12.72 -0.76
C GLY A 93 4.27 -11.58 -0.67
N GLY A 94 5.19 -11.48 -1.62
CA GLY A 94 6.19 -10.41 -1.65
C GLY A 94 5.60 -9.01 -1.78
N TYR A 95 4.56 -8.87 -2.59
CA TYR A 95 3.82 -7.61 -2.75
C TYR A 95 3.09 -7.24 -1.45
N ILE A 96 2.43 -8.21 -0.82
CA ILE A 96 1.73 -8.04 0.46
C ILE A 96 2.74 -7.68 1.58
N PHE A 97 3.91 -8.31 1.58
CA PHE A 97 4.98 -8.01 2.53
C PHE A 97 5.50 -6.57 2.35
N ALA A 98 5.68 -6.12 1.11
CA ALA A 98 6.08 -4.75 0.82
C ALA A 98 5.05 -3.73 1.37
N TRP A 99 3.76 -4.03 1.31
CA TRP A 99 2.69 -3.15 1.84
C TRP A 99 2.85 -2.81 3.32
N LEU A 100 3.48 -3.67 4.13
CA LEU A 100 3.77 -3.37 5.53
C LEU A 100 4.62 -2.10 5.70
N PHE A 101 5.47 -1.80 4.75
CA PHE A 101 6.43 -0.70 4.82
C PHE A 101 6.01 0.53 4.02
N VAL A 102 5.18 0.37 3.00
CA VAL A 102 4.78 1.47 2.08
C VAL A 102 4.25 2.70 2.83
N PRO A 103 3.29 2.61 3.77
CA PRO A 103 2.77 3.81 4.44
C PRO A 103 3.82 4.50 5.30
N LEU A 104 4.71 3.72 5.93
CA LEU A 104 5.81 4.24 6.72
C LEU A 104 6.78 5.04 5.84
N LEU A 105 7.21 4.46 4.74
CA LEU A 105 8.19 5.04 3.81
C LEU A 105 7.63 6.29 3.13
N ILE A 106 6.41 6.21 2.58
CA ILE A 106 5.73 7.37 1.98
C ILE A 106 5.56 8.48 3.01
N GLY A 107 4.94 8.19 4.16
CA GLY A 107 4.64 9.19 5.17
C GLY A 107 5.87 9.83 5.76
N PHE A 108 6.96 9.09 5.97
CA PHE A 108 8.23 9.62 6.45
C PHE A 108 8.90 10.50 5.39
N SER A 109 8.99 10.03 4.15
CA SER A 109 9.59 10.77 3.04
C SER A 109 8.84 12.07 2.74
N LEU A 110 7.51 12.06 2.80
CA LEU A 110 6.71 13.28 2.65
C LEU A 110 6.94 14.28 3.78
N LYS A 111 6.99 13.83 5.04
CA LYS A 111 7.31 14.71 6.17
C LYS A 111 8.68 15.35 6.01
N LEU A 112 9.66 14.59 5.58
CA LEU A 112 11.01 15.08 5.34
C LEU A 112 11.04 16.11 4.19
N SER A 113 10.37 15.80 3.07
CA SER A 113 10.24 16.69 1.92
C SER A 113 9.60 18.04 2.30
N TRP A 114 8.54 18.02 3.09
CA TRP A 114 7.88 19.25 3.55
C TRP A 114 8.75 20.04 4.53
N HIS A 115 9.52 19.38 5.37
CA HIS A 115 10.46 20.03 6.27
C HIS A 115 11.54 20.83 5.49
N TYR A 116 11.95 20.34 4.33
CA TYR A 116 12.90 21.03 3.45
C TYR A 116 12.24 22.00 2.45
N GLY A 117 10.93 22.30 2.61
CA GLY A 117 10.22 23.26 1.77
C GLY A 117 10.06 22.82 0.31
N MET A 118 10.19 21.52 0.02
CA MET A 118 10.02 21.02 -1.34
C MET A 118 8.55 21.17 -1.77
N THR A 119 8.35 21.65 -2.98
CA THR A 119 7.00 21.94 -3.50
C THR A 119 6.17 20.66 -3.61
N GLN A 120 4.92 20.76 -3.16
CA GLN A 120 3.91 19.74 -3.41
C GLN A 120 3.71 19.62 -4.92
N GLY A 121 3.61 18.40 -5.42
CA GLY A 121 3.39 18.15 -6.83
C GLY A 121 4.23 17.01 -7.35
N ILE A 122 5.22 17.33 -8.15
CA ILE A 122 6.11 16.34 -8.73
C ILE A 122 6.87 15.56 -7.66
N THR A 123 7.40 16.26 -6.64
CA THR A 123 8.12 15.62 -5.53
C THR A 123 7.26 14.63 -4.76
N GLU A 124 6.00 15.00 -4.47
CA GLU A 124 5.04 14.11 -3.82
C GLU A 124 4.76 12.87 -4.67
N PHE A 125 4.48 13.07 -5.95
CA PHE A 125 4.28 11.98 -6.89
C PHE A 125 5.52 11.06 -6.98
N LEU A 126 6.73 11.62 -7.08
CA LEU A 126 7.96 10.83 -7.15
C LEU A 126 8.19 9.99 -5.88
N ILE A 127 7.90 10.54 -4.69
CA ILE A 127 8.00 9.80 -3.42
C ILE A 127 6.99 8.64 -3.42
N VAL A 128 5.74 8.92 -3.79
CA VAL A 128 4.68 7.90 -3.86
C VAL A 128 5.02 6.84 -4.90
N TRP A 129 5.47 7.23 -6.06
CA TRP A 129 5.87 6.32 -7.13
C TRP A 129 7.06 5.45 -6.74
N LEU A 130 8.07 6.02 -6.08
CA LEU A 130 9.24 5.26 -5.61
C LEU A 130 8.83 4.18 -4.60
N TRP A 131 8.04 4.53 -3.59
CA TRP A 131 7.71 3.60 -2.51
C TRP A 131 6.45 2.77 -2.77
N GLY A 132 5.43 3.35 -3.41
CA GLY A 132 4.16 2.69 -3.68
C GLY A 132 4.17 1.84 -4.95
N VAL A 133 5.12 2.10 -5.88
CA VAL A 133 5.23 1.34 -7.14
C VAL A 133 6.58 0.60 -7.19
N ILE A 134 7.69 1.31 -7.37
CA ILE A 134 8.98 0.67 -7.64
C ILE A 134 9.43 -0.26 -6.50
N PHE A 135 9.30 0.17 -5.26
CA PHE A 135 9.64 -0.67 -4.10
C PHE A 135 8.74 -1.91 -4.02
N VAL A 136 7.41 -1.75 -4.19
CA VAL A 136 6.45 -2.86 -4.14
C VAL A 136 6.73 -3.87 -5.25
N GLU A 137 6.91 -3.39 -6.48
CA GLU A 137 7.18 -4.24 -7.63
C GLU A 137 8.55 -4.93 -7.54
N GLY A 138 9.57 -4.23 -7.01
CA GLY A 138 10.88 -4.81 -6.78
C GLY A 138 10.87 -5.95 -5.77
N VAL A 139 10.26 -5.72 -4.60
CA VAL A 139 10.11 -6.77 -3.56
C VAL A 139 9.25 -7.92 -4.07
N GLY A 140 8.14 -7.60 -4.78
CA GLY A 140 7.26 -8.57 -5.40
C GLY A 140 7.97 -9.44 -6.43
N ALA A 141 8.80 -8.84 -7.31
CA ALA A 141 9.57 -9.58 -8.32
C ALA A 141 10.58 -10.53 -7.71
N ILE A 142 11.31 -10.09 -6.66
CA ILE A 142 12.27 -10.95 -5.94
C ILE A 142 11.54 -12.17 -5.35
N TRP A 143 10.40 -11.93 -4.71
CA TRP A 143 9.58 -13.01 -4.15
C TRP A 143 9.06 -13.95 -5.23
N LEU A 144 8.50 -13.40 -6.31
CA LEU A 144 7.93 -14.16 -7.42
C LEU A 144 8.97 -15.02 -8.10
N ALA A 145 10.19 -14.51 -8.33
CA ALA A 145 11.30 -15.25 -8.90
C ALA A 145 11.63 -16.51 -8.07
N ASN A 146 11.66 -16.35 -6.73
CA ASN A 146 11.90 -17.46 -5.81
C ASN A 146 10.74 -18.48 -5.83
N GLN A 147 9.49 -18.01 -5.84
CA GLN A 147 8.30 -18.87 -5.82
C GLN A 147 8.12 -19.68 -7.10
N LEU A 148 8.46 -19.09 -8.25
CA LEU A 148 8.31 -19.75 -9.56
C LEU A 148 9.61 -20.41 -10.05
N HIS A 149 10.69 -20.36 -9.26
CA HIS A 149 12.02 -20.83 -9.65
C HIS A 149 12.48 -20.27 -11.01
N THR A 150 12.19 -18.98 -11.26
CA THR A 150 12.57 -18.26 -12.48
C THR A 150 13.69 -17.28 -12.21
N THR A 151 14.26 -16.70 -13.28
CA THR A 151 15.28 -15.64 -13.12
C THR A 151 14.64 -14.33 -12.68
N LEU A 152 15.36 -13.54 -11.89
CA LEU A 152 14.91 -12.21 -11.47
C LEU A 152 14.59 -11.30 -12.67
N ILE A 153 15.35 -11.41 -13.75
CA ILE A 153 15.14 -10.64 -14.98
C ILE A 153 13.77 -10.99 -15.59
N SER A 154 13.41 -12.28 -15.63
CA SER A 154 12.12 -12.73 -16.12
C SER A 154 10.96 -12.22 -15.25
N ALA A 155 11.11 -12.26 -13.92
CA ALA A 155 10.11 -11.75 -12.99
C ALA A 155 9.96 -10.22 -13.11
N LEU A 156 11.05 -9.47 -13.23
CA LEU A 156 11.01 -8.02 -13.45
C LEU A 156 10.36 -7.66 -14.80
N ALA A 157 10.69 -8.38 -15.87
CA ALA A 157 10.06 -8.18 -17.17
C ALA A 157 8.55 -8.40 -17.12
N SER A 158 8.11 -9.41 -16.37
CA SER A 158 6.69 -9.67 -16.12
C SER A 158 6.00 -8.52 -15.37
N ASN A 159 6.73 -7.83 -14.48
CA ASN A 159 6.18 -6.74 -13.68
C ASN A 159 6.05 -5.40 -14.43
N VAL A 160 6.59 -5.26 -15.64
CA VAL A 160 6.48 -3.99 -16.40
C VAL A 160 5.03 -3.53 -16.56
N LEU A 161 4.10 -4.46 -16.80
CA LEU A 161 2.69 -4.13 -16.95
C LEU A 161 2.06 -3.68 -15.61
N PHE A 162 2.51 -4.26 -14.48
CA PHE A 162 2.09 -3.82 -13.14
C PHE A 162 2.59 -2.42 -12.84
N VAL A 163 3.86 -2.11 -13.14
CA VAL A 163 4.44 -0.76 -12.96
C VAL A 163 3.61 0.28 -13.70
N PHE A 164 3.19 0.01 -14.94
CA PHE A 164 2.33 0.92 -15.69
C PHE A 164 0.97 1.14 -15.00
N GLY A 165 0.28 0.07 -14.64
CA GLY A 165 -1.01 0.13 -13.95
C GLY A 165 -0.92 0.82 -12.59
N ASP A 166 0.12 0.52 -11.82
CA ASP A 166 0.34 1.08 -10.48
C ASP A 166 0.80 2.54 -10.54
N THR A 167 1.47 2.95 -11.62
CA THR A 167 1.78 4.38 -11.87
C THR A 167 0.50 5.20 -12.04
N ILE A 168 -0.48 4.69 -12.78
CA ILE A 168 -1.79 5.35 -12.93
C ILE A 168 -2.49 5.44 -11.56
N LYS A 169 -2.49 4.36 -10.79
CA LYS A 169 -3.07 4.34 -9.43
C LYS A 169 -2.37 5.32 -8.49
N ALA A 170 -1.05 5.46 -8.58
CA ALA A 170 -0.27 6.43 -7.81
C ALA A 170 -0.67 7.87 -8.16
N LEU A 171 -0.84 8.20 -9.46
CA LEU A 171 -1.33 9.51 -9.89
C LEU A 171 -2.72 9.82 -9.34
N ILE A 172 -3.63 8.83 -9.39
CA ILE A 172 -4.98 8.97 -8.84
C ILE A 172 -4.92 9.15 -7.31
N ALA A 173 -4.12 8.35 -6.60
CA ALA A 173 -3.94 8.44 -5.16
C ALA A 173 -3.47 9.84 -4.74
N VAL A 174 -2.41 10.37 -5.35
CA VAL A 174 -1.90 11.72 -5.10
C VAL A 174 -2.96 12.79 -5.37
N SER A 175 -3.73 12.63 -6.44
CA SER A 175 -4.80 13.58 -6.80
C SER A 175 -5.94 13.59 -5.77
N ILE A 176 -6.33 12.41 -5.28
CA ILE A 176 -7.36 12.24 -4.24
C ILE A 176 -6.87 12.80 -2.91
N THR A 177 -5.69 12.40 -2.46
CA THR A 177 -5.16 12.78 -1.15
C THR A 177 -4.94 14.27 -1.03
N ARG A 178 -4.50 14.93 -2.10
CA ARG A 178 -4.40 16.40 -2.15
C ARG A 178 -5.74 17.09 -1.91
N ARG A 179 -6.81 16.61 -2.53
CA ARG A 179 -8.16 17.15 -2.33
C ARG A 179 -8.66 16.90 -0.91
N LEU A 180 -8.41 15.70 -0.38
CA LEU A 180 -8.86 15.30 0.96
C LEU A 180 -8.11 16.04 2.08
N ARG A 181 -6.85 16.42 1.90
CA ARG A 181 -6.10 17.21 2.89
C ARG A 181 -6.69 18.61 3.14
N HIS A 182 -7.50 19.14 2.23
CA HIS A 182 -8.23 20.40 2.46
C HIS A 182 -9.47 20.21 3.32
N ILE A 183 -9.88 18.98 3.60
CA ILE A 183 -11.02 18.68 4.46
C ILE A 183 -10.53 18.60 5.91
N LYS A 184 -11.15 19.39 6.81
CA LYS A 184 -10.77 19.49 8.23
C LYS A 184 -10.73 18.16 9.02
N VAL A 185 -11.27 17.09 8.46
CA VAL A 185 -11.27 15.75 9.07
C VAL A 185 -9.87 15.11 9.03
N PHE A 186 -8.96 15.57 8.17
CA PHE A 186 -7.62 14.99 8.00
C PHE A 186 -6.47 15.98 8.31
N CYS A 187 -6.80 17.16 8.84
CA CYS A 187 -5.83 18.17 9.28
C CYS A 187 -5.52 18.03 10.78
#